data_635a0a0ccc6ece8d27d77001bc2da366
#
_entry.id   635a0a0ccc6ece8d27d77001bc2da366
#
_cell.length_a   1.000
_cell.length_b   1.000
_cell.length_c   1.000
_cell.angle_alpha   90.00
_cell.angle_beta   90.00
_cell.angle_gamma   90.00
#
_symmetry.space_group_name_H-M   'P 1'
#
loop_
_entity.id
_entity.type
_entity.pdbx_description
1 polymer ?
#
loop_
_entity_poly.entity_id
_entity_poly.type
_entity_poly.pdbx_seq_one_letter_code
_entity_poly.pdbx_strand_id
1 'polypeptide(L)'
;YYSLKAQHERAVLYFRRALRLDRTCLSAWTLMGHEYIEMKNTAAAIEAYRRAVDVNGRDYRAWYGLGQTYEILNMYFYALYYYRKAAVLRPRDARMWIAIAQCYEKLNRDEDAIKGYERAAQHDDQEGHALLKLARLHRGRASHDEAFACYSHYARLHSETDAADLGDATAEALLY
;
A
#
# COMPACT_ATOMS: atom_id res chain seq x y z
N TYR A 1 -22.46 -2.23 -4.93
CA TYR A 1 -23.28 -3.39 -4.56
C TYR A 1 -22.63 -4.72 -4.99
N TYR A 2 -22.38 -4.93 -6.27
CA TYR A 2 -21.79 -6.20 -6.78
C TYR A 2 -20.35 -6.42 -6.31
N SER A 3 -19.56 -5.40 -6.20
CA SER A 3 -18.21 -5.41 -5.63
C SER A 3 -18.22 -5.95 -4.20
N LEU A 4 -19.12 -5.45 -3.34
CA LEU A 4 -19.29 -5.91 -1.96
C LEU A 4 -19.75 -7.37 -1.85
N LYS A 5 -20.33 -7.95 -2.92
CA LYS A 5 -20.75 -9.37 -3.00
C LYS A 5 -19.72 -10.25 -3.71
N ALA A 6 -18.51 -9.77 -3.95
CA ALA A 6 -17.47 -10.46 -4.71
C ALA A 6 -17.93 -10.93 -6.12
N GLN A 7 -18.90 -10.22 -6.73
CA GLN A 7 -19.37 -10.49 -8.09
C GLN A 7 -18.66 -9.56 -9.08
N HIS A 8 -17.33 -9.70 -9.15
CA HIS A 8 -16.42 -8.79 -9.87
C HIS A 8 -16.78 -8.63 -11.36
N GLU A 9 -17.11 -9.71 -12.04
CA GLU A 9 -17.50 -9.67 -13.46
C GLU A 9 -18.75 -8.79 -13.69
N ARG A 10 -19.75 -8.92 -12.81
CA ARG A 10 -20.96 -8.09 -12.89
C ARG A 10 -20.64 -6.63 -12.58
N ALA A 11 -19.80 -6.37 -11.60
CA ALA A 11 -19.36 -5.01 -11.28
C ALA A 11 -18.69 -4.36 -12.49
N VAL A 12 -17.74 -5.05 -13.13
CA VAL A 12 -17.09 -4.59 -14.37
C VAL A 12 -18.10 -4.30 -15.48
N LEU A 13 -19.11 -5.15 -15.67
CA LEU A 13 -20.15 -4.92 -16.68
C LEU A 13 -20.91 -3.61 -16.43
N TYR A 14 -21.26 -3.30 -15.18
CA TYR A 14 -21.95 -2.06 -14.83
C TYR A 14 -21.03 -0.84 -14.96
N PHE A 15 -19.76 -0.94 -14.60
CA PHE A 15 -18.79 0.15 -14.82
C PHE A 15 -18.61 0.41 -16.33
N ARG A 16 -18.52 -0.63 -17.16
CA ARG A 16 -18.49 -0.47 -18.63
C ARG A 16 -19.74 0.21 -19.18
N ARG A 17 -20.92 -0.08 -18.61
CA ARG A 17 -22.16 0.62 -18.99
C ARG A 17 -22.11 2.10 -18.60
N ALA A 18 -21.66 2.41 -17.40
CA ALA A 18 -21.47 3.80 -16.97
C ALA A 18 -20.50 4.55 -17.89
N LEU A 19 -19.39 3.93 -18.29
CA LEU A 19 -18.39 4.51 -19.17
C LEU A 19 -18.85 4.66 -20.63
N ARG A 20 -19.92 3.96 -21.05
CA ARG A 20 -20.59 4.23 -22.35
C ARG A 20 -21.41 5.50 -22.31
N LEU A 21 -21.98 5.84 -21.15
CA LEU A 21 -22.77 7.07 -20.95
C LEU A 21 -21.82 8.26 -20.71
N ASP A 22 -20.81 8.07 -19.87
CA ASP A 22 -19.81 9.10 -19.58
C ASP A 22 -18.41 8.48 -19.51
N ARG A 23 -17.62 8.72 -20.55
CA ARG A 23 -16.22 8.23 -20.64
C ARG A 23 -15.27 8.94 -19.67
N THR A 24 -15.68 10.07 -19.13
CA THR A 24 -14.90 10.86 -18.17
C THR A 24 -15.23 10.51 -16.71
N CYS A 25 -16.10 9.53 -16.48
CA CYS A 25 -16.42 9.05 -15.13
C CYS A 25 -15.20 8.39 -14.47
N LEU A 26 -14.40 9.21 -13.76
CA LEU A 26 -13.17 8.80 -13.08
C LEU A 26 -13.39 7.63 -12.14
N SER A 27 -14.44 7.70 -11.31
CA SER A 27 -14.73 6.65 -10.32
C SER A 27 -15.01 5.30 -10.98
N ALA A 28 -15.64 5.28 -12.15
CA ALA A 28 -15.90 4.04 -12.87
C ALA A 28 -14.60 3.40 -13.37
N TRP A 29 -13.64 4.19 -13.89
CA TRP A 29 -12.33 3.68 -14.31
C TRP A 29 -11.53 3.14 -13.13
N THR A 30 -11.44 3.88 -12.02
CA THR A 30 -10.67 3.48 -10.83
C THR A 30 -11.25 2.22 -10.19
N LEU A 31 -12.57 2.16 -9.99
CA LEU A 31 -13.24 0.98 -9.42
C LEU A 31 -13.15 -0.23 -10.34
N MET A 32 -13.26 -0.04 -11.65
CA MET A 32 -13.08 -1.13 -12.61
C MET A 32 -11.65 -1.70 -12.56
N GLY A 33 -10.65 -0.85 -12.33
CA GLY A 33 -9.27 -1.28 -12.09
C GLY A 33 -9.16 -2.19 -10.86
N HIS A 34 -9.80 -1.83 -9.75
CA HIS A 34 -9.84 -2.68 -8.54
C HIS A 34 -10.49 -4.03 -8.82
N GLU A 35 -11.64 -4.06 -9.50
CA GLU A 35 -12.30 -5.33 -9.84
C GLU A 35 -11.40 -6.24 -10.71
N TYR A 36 -10.65 -5.66 -11.64
CA TYR A 36 -9.72 -6.43 -12.46
C TYR A 36 -8.54 -7.00 -11.66
N ILE A 37 -8.07 -6.31 -10.61
CA ILE A 37 -7.07 -6.86 -9.69
C ILE A 37 -7.63 -8.08 -8.95
N GLU A 38 -8.85 -7.98 -8.41
CA GLU A 38 -9.52 -9.10 -7.72
C GLU A 38 -9.72 -10.30 -8.66
N MET A 39 -9.98 -10.04 -9.93
CA MET A 39 -10.07 -11.06 -10.98
C MET A 39 -8.70 -11.56 -11.48
N LYS A 40 -7.59 -11.09 -10.90
CA LYS A 40 -6.21 -11.37 -11.34
C LYS A 40 -5.92 -11.01 -12.81
N ASN A 41 -6.71 -10.10 -13.38
CA ASN A 41 -6.51 -9.59 -14.73
C ASN A 41 -5.70 -8.29 -14.69
N THR A 42 -4.40 -8.42 -14.48
CA THR A 42 -3.48 -7.29 -14.31
C THR A 42 -3.39 -6.41 -15.56
N ALA A 43 -3.48 -6.99 -16.75
CA ALA A 43 -3.43 -6.22 -18.00
C ALA A 43 -4.62 -5.26 -18.13
N ALA A 44 -5.84 -5.75 -17.86
CA ALA A 44 -7.05 -4.93 -17.89
C ALA A 44 -7.06 -3.89 -16.74
N ALA A 45 -6.50 -4.24 -15.55
CA ALA A 45 -6.35 -3.31 -14.45
C ALA A 45 -5.43 -2.13 -14.81
N ILE A 46 -4.27 -2.39 -15.42
CA ILE A 46 -3.36 -1.35 -15.89
C ILE A 46 -4.06 -0.41 -16.86
N GLU A 47 -4.80 -0.95 -17.83
CA GLU A 47 -5.51 -0.11 -18.80
C GLU A 47 -6.57 0.76 -18.13
N ALA A 48 -7.37 0.20 -17.22
CA ALA A 48 -8.40 0.94 -16.50
C ALA A 48 -7.80 2.08 -15.65
N TYR A 49 -6.74 1.81 -14.90
CA TYR A 49 -6.07 2.84 -14.10
C TYR A 49 -5.37 3.91 -14.95
N ARG A 50 -4.77 3.54 -16.10
CA ARG A 50 -4.21 4.53 -17.03
C ARG A 50 -5.29 5.46 -17.55
N ARG A 51 -6.46 4.93 -17.94
CA ARG A 51 -7.61 5.76 -18.32
C ARG A 51 -8.08 6.67 -17.19
N ALA A 52 -8.09 6.17 -15.95
CA ALA A 52 -8.41 7.01 -14.79
C ALA A 52 -7.41 8.17 -14.65
N VAL A 53 -6.12 7.93 -14.80
CA VAL A 53 -5.07 8.96 -14.76
C VAL A 53 -5.18 9.94 -15.93
N ASP A 54 -5.53 9.49 -17.13
CA ASP A 54 -5.76 10.35 -18.30
C ASP A 54 -6.94 11.31 -18.06
N VAL A 55 -7.99 10.83 -17.38
CA VAL A 55 -9.14 11.67 -16.99
C VAL A 55 -8.77 12.65 -15.90
N ASN A 56 -8.06 12.21 -14.87
CA ASN A 56 -7.61 13.06 -13.78
C ASN A 56 -6.27 12.59 -13.18
N GLY A 57 -5.19 13.22 -13.60
CA GLY A 57 -3.84 12.94 -13.10
C GLY A 57 -3.61 13.28 -11.61
N ARG A 58 -4.60 13.90 -10.93
CA ARG A 58 -4.55 14.18 -9.47
C ARG A 58 -5.27 13.13 -8.63
N ASP A 59 -5.81 12.09 -9.22
CA ASP A 59 -6.38 10.96 -8.45
C ASP A 59 -5.27 10.02 -7.98
N TYR A 60 -4.86 10.17 -6.72
CA TYR A 60 -3.84 9.31 -6.10
C TYR A 60 -4.22 7.82 -6.12
N ARG A 61 -5.52 7.48 -6.10
CA ARG A 61 -6.01 6.10 -6.08
C ARG A 61 -5.65 5.35 -7.36
N ALA A 62 -5.76 6.03 -8.50
CA ALA A 62 -5.38 5.45 -9.79
C ALA A 62 -3.86 5.22 -9.89
N TRP A 63 -3.05 6.18 -9.42
CA TRP A 63 -1.60 6.02 -9.33
C TRP A 63 -1.19 4.89 -8.38
N TYR A 64 -1.84 4.82 -7.22
CA TYR A 64 -1.60 3.75 -6.24
C TYR A 64 -1.98 2.39 -6.81
N GLY A 65 -3.14 2.27 -7.46
CA GLY A 65 -3.60 1.04 -8.12
C GLY A 65 -2.65 0.57 -9.24
N LEU A 66 -2.07 1.50 -10.02
CA LEU A 66 -0.98 1.16 -10.96
C LEU A 66 0.23 0.58 -10.23
N GLY A 67 0.66 1.22 -9.13
CA GLY A 67 1.74 0.73 -8.30
C GLY A 67 1.49 -0.71 -7.82
N GLN A 68 0.33 -0.96 -7.23
CA GLN A 68 -0.09 -2.30 -6.78
C GLN A 68 -0.09 -3.32 -7.92
N THR A 69 -0.60 -2.95 -9.09
CA THR A 69 -0.66 -3.87 -10.22
C THR A 69 0.73 -4.26 -10.71
N TYR A 70 1.67 -3.31 -10.77
CA TYR A 70 3.06 -3.60 -11.12
C TYR A 70 3.81 -4.37 -10.02
N GLU A 71 3.46 -4.16 -8.76
CA GLU A 71 3.97 -4.96 -7.64
C GLU A 71 3.53 -6.42 -7.73
N ILE A 72 2.26 -6.69 -8.04
CA ILE A 72 1.73 -8.05 -8.31
C ILE A 72 2.50 -8.74 -9.45
N LEU A 73 2.92 -7.98 -10.46
CA LEU A 73 3.75 -8.46 -11.56
C LEU A 73 5.24 -8.59 -11.20
N ASN A 74 5.64 -8.33 -9.94
CA ASN A 74 7.03 -8.28 -9.47
C ASN A 74 7.90 -7.26 -10.21
N MET A 75 7.28 -6.24 -10.81
CA MET A 75 7.96 -5.16 -11.54
C MET A 75 8.20 -3.96 -10.61
N TYR A 76 9.01 -4.15 -9.57
CA TYR A 76 9.17 -3.20 -8.45
C TYR A 76 9.67 -1.82 -8.85
N PHE A 77 10.50 -1.69 -9.89
CA PHE A 77 10.93 -0.38 -10.40
C PHE A 77 9.77 0.45 -10.97
N TYR A 78 8.85 -0.20 -11.69
CA TYR A 78 7.64 0.45 -12.19
C TYR A 78 6.68 0.77 -11.04
N ALA A 79 6.51 -0.17 -10.10
CA ALA A 79 5.68 0.05 -8.90
C ALA A 79 6.17 1.29 -8.13
N LEU A 80 7.48 1.43 -7.88
CA LEU A 80 8.09 2.60 -7.25
C LEU A 80 7.75 3.92 -7.96
N TYR A 81 7.81 3.94 -9.28
CA TYR A 81 7.47 5.13 -10.04
C TYR A 81 6.04 5.59 -9.76
N TYR A 82 5.09 4.65 -9.81
CA TYR A 82 3.67 4.95 -9.62
C TYR A 82 3.32 5.27 -8.16
N TYR A 83 3.88 4.54 -7.20
CA TYR A 83 3.72 4.85 -5.78
C TYR A 83 4.28 6.22 -5.39
N ARG A 84 5.41 6.64 -5.96
CA ARG A 84 5.94 7.98 -5.78
C ARG A 84 5.00 9.06 -6.32
N LYS A 85 4.35 8.85 -7.47
CA LYS A 85 3.31 9.75 -7.99
C LYS A 85 2.13 9.86 -7.02
N ALA A 86 1.67 8.75 -6.45
CA ALA A 86 0.62 8.75 -5.44
C ALA A 86 1.07 9.49 -4.16
N ALA A 87 2.29 9.25 -3.67
CA ALA A 87 2.84 9.88 -2.48
C ALA A 87 2.98 11.42 -2.61
N VAL A 88 3.31 11.93 -3.80
CA VAL A 88 3.33 13.39 -4.06
C VAL A 88 1.93 14.00 -3.88
N LEU A 89 0.88 13.27 -4.25
CA LEU A 89 -0.51 13.73 -4.12
C LEU A 89 -1.05 13.57 -2.68
N ARG A 90 -0.51 12.63 -1.92
CA ARG A 90 -0.89 12.33 -0.53
C ARG A 90 0.35 12.11 0.35
N PRO A 91 1.13 13.17 0.64
CA PRO A 91 2.43 13.03 1.31
C PRO A 91 2.35 12.58 2.77
N ARG A 92 1.19 12.76 3.42
CA ARG A 92 0.97 12.35 4.82
C ARG A 92 0.28 10.98 4.97
N ASP A 93 -0.02 10.30 3.87
CA ASP A 93 -0.64 8.97 3.92
C ASP A 93 0.46 7.91 4.09
N ALA A 94 0.53 7.29 5.27
CA ALA A 94 1.53 6.28 5.62
C ALA A 94 1.55 5.10 4.63
N ARG A 95 0.38 4.71 4.11
CA ARG A 95 0.26 3.59 3.15
C ARG A 95 1.12 3.78 1.90
N MET A 96 1.26 5.03 1.43
CA MET A 96 2.09 5.35 0.26
C MET A 96 3.57 5.06 0.55
N TRP A 97 4.04 5.49 1.72
CA TRP A 97 5.42 5.31 2.14
C TRP A 97 5.76 3.86 2.48
N ILE A 98 4.80 3.13 3.08
CA ILE A 98 4.92 1.68 3.33
C ILE A 98 5.08 0.93 2.00
N ALA A 99 4.23 1.20 1.00
CA ALA A 99 4.31 0.56 -0.30
C ALA A 99 5.65 0.86 -1.03
N ILE A 100 6.13 2.11 -0.96
CA ILE A 100 7.44 2.50 -1.48
C ILE A 100 8.57 1.72 -0.78
N ALA A 101 8.53 1.65 0.56
CA ALA A 101 9.52 0.95 1.35
C ALA A 101 9.54 -0.56 1.05
N GLN A 102 8.37 -1.19 0.94
CA GLN A 102 8.25 -2.60 0.54
C GLN A 102 8.86 -2.88 -0.83
N CYS A 103 8.65 -1.98 -1.79
CA CYS A 103 9.32 -2.11 -3.09
C CYS A 103 10.85 -2.02 -2.98
N TYR A 104 11.37 -1.16 -2.11
CA TYR A 104 12.82 -1.09 -1.86
C TYR A 104 13.36 -2.36 -1.19
N GLU A 105 12.64 -2.94 -0.21
CA GLU A 105 13.01 -4.26 0.36
C GLU A 105 13.13 -5.32 -0.73
N LYS A 106 12.13 -5.41 -1.62
CA LYS A 106 12.15 -6.37 -2.74
C LYS A 106 13.28 -6.15 -3.75
N LEU A 107 13.82 -4.94 -3.79
CA LEU A 107 14.98 -4.57 -4.60
C LEU A 107 16.31 -4.70 -3.84
N ASN A 108 16.30 -5.24 -2.60
CA ASN A 108 17.45 -5.35 -1.70
C ASN A 108 18.12 -3.99 -1.42
N ARG A 109 17.31 -2.93 -1.33
CA ARG A 109 17.74 -1.55 -1.02
C ARG A 109 17.29 -1.18 0.38
N ASP A 110 17.84 -1.85 1.38
CA ASP A 110 17.39 -1.76 2.77
C ASP A 110 17.49 -0.35 3.36
N GLU A 111 18.52 0.43 3.01
CA GLU A 111 18.66 1.80 3.50
C GLU A 111 17.54 2.74 3.01
N ASP A 112 17.13 2.56 1.77
CA ASP A 112 16.00 3.33 1.22
C ASP A 112 14.66 2.83 1.78
N ALA A 113 14.55 1.52 2.06
CA ALA A 113 13.39 0.93 2.72
C ALA A 113 13.24 1.49 4.14
N ILE A 114 14.32 1.53 4.93
CA ILE A 114 14.33 2.12 6.28
C ILE A 114 13.82 3.57 6.23
N LYS A 115 14.39 4.42 5.37
CA LYS A 115 13.94 5.82 5.21
C LYS A 115 12.46 5.92 4.83
N GLY A 116 11.96 4.98 4.03
CA GLY A 116 10.56 4.92 3.64
C GLY A 116 9.64 4.59 4.82
N TYR A 117 10.01 3.57 5.62
CA TYR A 117 9.25 3.20 6.82
C TYR A 117 9.35 4.26 7.93
N GLU A 118 10.49 4.91 8.11
CA GLU A 118 10.61 6.05 9.03
C GLU A 118 9.63 7.17 8.69
N ARG A 119 9.52 7.51 7.40
CA ARG A 119 8.53 8.49 6.94
C ARG A 119 7.10 8.03 7.18
N ALA A 120 6.81 6.76 6.94
CA ALA A 120 5.49 6.21 7.21
C ALA A 120 5.14 6.31 8.70
N ALA A 121 6.07 5.94 9.59
CA ALA A 121 5.89 6.01 11.04
C ALA A 121 5.74 7.45 11.58
N GLN A 122 6.28 8.46 10.88
CA GLN A 122 6.10 9.88 11.22
C GLN A 122 4.74 10.44 10.80
N HIS A 123 4.01 9.71 9.96
CA HIS A 123 2.69 10.10 9.47
C HIS A 123 1.60 9.25 10.12
N ASP A 124 0.42 9.22 9.55
CA ASP A 124 -0.77 8.58 10.12
C ASP A 124 -0.73 7.03 9.99
N ASP A 125 0.26 6.40 10.65
CA ASP A 125 0.41 4.93 10.76
C ASP A 125 -0.23 4.45 12.08
N GLN A 126 -1.55 4.54 12.15
CA GLN A 126 -2.32 4.20 13.36
C GLN A 126 -2.16 2.74 13.77
N GLU A 127 -1.92 1.85 12.83
CA GLU A 127 -1.77 0.41 13.07
C GLU A 127 -0.31 0.01 13.37
N GLY A 128 0.64 0.95 13.30
CA GLY A 128 2.06 0.71 13.57
C GLY A 128 2.75 -0.26 12.59
N HIS A 129 2.14 -0.49 11.43
CA HIS A 129 2.71 -1.41 10.42
C HIS A 129 4.12 -1.02 9.98
N ALA A 130 4.39 0.28 9.82
CA ALA A 130 5.71 0.77 9.46
C ALA A 130 6.74 0.49 10.56
N LEU A 131 6.36 0.66 11.83
CA LEU A 131 7.23 0.39 12.98
C LEU A 131 7.64 -1.08 13.05
N LEU A 132 6.69 -2.00 12.85
CA LEU A 132 6.99 -3.45 12.83
C LEU A 132 7.93 -3.83 11.68
N LYS A 133 7.72 -3.27 10.50
CA LYS A 133 8.60 -3.51 9.35
C LYS A 133 10.00 -2.94 9.59
N LEU A 134 10.08 -1.73 10.15
CA LEU A 134 11.32 -1.08 10.50
C LEU A 134 12.10 -1.88 11.55
N ALA A 135 11.43 -2.34 12.61
CA ALA A 135 12.04 -3.18 13.63
C ALA A 135 12.65 -4.48 13.04
N ARG A 136 11.91 -5.15 12.14
CA ARG A 136 12.40 -6.36 11.45
C ARG A 136 13.63 -6.09 10.58
N LEU A 137 13.67 -4.97 9.88
CA LEU A 137 14.84 -4.57 9.08
C LEU A 137 16.05 -4.29 9.96
N HIS A 138 15.89 -3.53 11.05
CA HIS A 138 16.98 -3.26 12.01
C HIS A 138 17.49 -4.55 12.65
N ARG A 139 16.59 -5.47 13.02
CA ARG A 139 16.98 -6.80 13.54
C ARG A 139 17.81 -7.59 12.51
N GLY A 140 17.39 -7.61 11.23
CA GLY A 140 18.12 -8.28 10.16
C GLY A 140 19.51 -7.70 9.93
N ARG A 141 19.76 -6.46 10.30
CA ARG A 141 21.06 -5.76 10.23
C ARG A 141 21.86 -5.83 11.54
N ALA A 142 21.40 -6.61 12.51
CA ALA A 142 21.99 -6.67 13.86
C ALA A 142 22.04 -5.32 14.61
N SER A 143 21.17 -4.37 14.25
CA SER A 143 20.98 -3.09 14.94
C SER A 143 19.92 -3.27 16.05
N HIS A 144 20.32 -3.91 17.15
CA HIS A 144 19.37 -4.35 18.18
C HIS A 144 18.73 -3.18 18.94
N ASP A 145 19.47 -2.11 19.18
CA ASP A 145 18.96 -0.94 19.92
C ASP A 145 17.85 -0.23 19.14
N GLU A 146 18.04 -0.03 17.84
CA GLU A 146 17.05 0.56 16.94
C GLU A 146 15.83 -0.35 16.78
N ALA A 147 16.04 -1.67 16.68
CA ALA A 147 14.95 -2.63 16.61
C ALA A 147 14.11 -2.58 17.90
N PHE A 148 14.76 -2.59 19.07
CA PHE A 148 14.08 -2.48 20.37
C PHE A 148 13.28 -1.17 20.50
N ALA A 149 13.87 -0.05 20.08
CA ALA A 149 13.17 1.25 20.09
C ALA A 149 11.88 1.23 19.25
N CYS A 150 11.92 0.61 18.05
CA CYS A 150 10.76 0.48 17.19
C CYS A 150 9.69 -0.44 17.80
N TYR A 151 10.06 -1.59 18.38
CA TYR A 151 9.12 -2.47 19.07
C TYR A 151 8.49 -1.82 20.28
N SER A 152 9.28 -1.10 21.09
CA SER A 152 8.80 -0.37 22.26
C SER A 152 7.81 0.74 21.87
N HIS A 153 8.04 1.41 20.75
CA HIS A 153 7.12 2.41 20.23
C HIS A 153 5.82 1.75 19.74
N TYR A 154 5.92 0.65 19.00
CA TYR A 154 4.76 -0.13 18.58
C TYR A 154 3.92 -0.60 19.77
N ALA A 155 4.55 -1.17 20.81
CA ALA A 155 3.86 -1.62 22.01
C ALA A 155 3.11 -0.49 22.72
N ARG A 156 3.69 0.72 22.77
CA ARG A 156 3.00 1.90 23.34
C ARG A 156 1.77 2.33 22.55
N LEU A 157 1.82 2.27 21.23
CA LEU A 157 0.65 2.58 20.39
C LEU A 157 -0.52 1.61 20.66
N HIS A 158 -0.21 0.36 21.00
CA HIS A 158 -1.22 -0.69 21.18
C HIS A 158 -1.53 -1.01 22.64
N SER A 159 -0.79 -0.46 23.62
CA SER A 159 -1.06 -0.69 25.05
C SER A 159 -2.38 -0.10 25.53
N GLU A 160 -2.99 0.80 24.77
CA GLU A 160 -4.29 1.40 25.04
C GLU A 160 -5.46 0.69 24.34
N THR A 161 -5.20 -0.26 23.41
CA THR A 161 -6.22 -0.78 22.51
C THR A 161 -6.44 -2.29 22.53
N ASP A 162 -6.03 -3.09 23.44
CA ASP A 162 -6.35 -4.51 23.62
C ASP A 162 -5.13 -5.41 23.85
N ALA A 163 -5.12 -5.98 25.05
CA ALA A 163 -4.12 -6.94 25.53
C ALA A 163 -4.15 -8.30 24.77
N ALA A 164 -5.07 -8.53 23.87
CA ALA A 164 -5.28 -9.81 23.19
C ALA A 164 -4.47 -9.97 21.88
N ASP A 165 -4.21 -8.88 21.15
CA ASP A 165 -3.46 -8.92 19.87
C ASP A 165 -1.94 -8.67 20.03
N LEU A 166 -1.50 -8.34 21.22
CA LEU A 166 -0.08 -8.07 21.54
C LEU A 166 0.80 -9.34 21.63
N GLY A 167 0.21 -10.53 21.57
CA GLY A 167 0.90 -11.79 21.88
C GLY A 167 2.19 -12.02 21.07
N ASP A 168 2.18 -11.74 19.76
CA ASP A 168 3.32 -12.04 18.89
C ASP A 168 4.39 -10.93 18.87
N ALA A 169 3.96 -9.66 18.84
CA ALA A 169 4.91 -8.54 18.73
C ALA A 169 5.62 -8.24 20.06
N THR A 170 4.92 -8.40 21.19
CA THR A 170 5.54 -8.29 22.54
C THR A 170 6.39 -9.50 22.87
N ALA A 171 6.05 -10.70 22.41
CA ALA A 171 6.90 -11.88 22.53
C ALA A 171 8.21 -11.69 21.74
N GLU A 172 8.18 -11.11 20.55
CA GLU A 172 9.38 -10.74 19.80
C GLU A 172 10.22 -9.66 20.51
N ALA A 173 9.61 -8.70 21.22
CA ALA A 173 10.31 -7.64 21.97
C ALA A 173 10.87 -8.12 23.32
N LEU A 174 10.26 -9.12 23.95
CA LEU A 174 10.70 -9.67 25.25
C LEU A 174 11.79 -10.75 25.13
N LEU A 175 12.09 -11.23 23.92
CA LEU A 175 13.16 -12.20 23.66
C LEU A 175 14.53 -11.53 23.41
N TYR A 176 14.63 -10.22 23.60
CA TYR A 176 15.87 -9.41 23.48
C TYR A 176 16.07 -8.52 24.71
#